data_d42b9d5a1b5fafb8cd33a75baccf20c7
#
_entry.id   d42b9d5a1b5fafb8cd33a75baccf20c7
#
_cell.length_a   1.000
_cell.length_b   1.000
_cell.length_c   1.000
_cell.angle_alpha   90.00
_cell.angle_beta   90.00
_cell.angle_gamma   90.00
#
_symmetry.space_group_name_H-M   'P 1'
#
loop_
_entity.id
_entity.type
_entity.pdbx_description
1 polymer ?
#
loop_
_entity_poly.entity_id
_entity_poly.type
_entity_poly.pdbx_seq_one_letter_code
_entity_poly.pdbx_strand_id
1 'polypeptide(L)'
;IDMDLQNYQPICHYINGNYMGTINMREPNNKHNVYANHGLDDDEIDLFEIDCDSCYVQMCGTGDAWQKLRKLSAQAADPEVYSQIEQLLDIDECCNYMAVEMYLGNTDWPQNNCKGWRPIAENGKFRFILFDLDLTFYHTDPFSVFESRQWYTFCELFDVPGVKHYTREVELVPIFLGLLKNENFRKRFTDTFCLVAGSVFLPDRCRALIDKYVRRVEDMQLISSGYSGRNVSPRSTADELINKLSHRPSALYSSLERYSRLSIWSSSRQEVTLSANIPSAVIEVNGQKVPQCYFEG
;
A
#
# COMPACT_ATOMS: atom_id res chain seq x y z
N ILE A 1 3.36 6.36 -8.81
CA ILE A 1 3.85 5.51 -7.72
C ILE A 1 4.29 4.22 -8.35
N ASP A 2 5.55 3.85 -8.14
CA ASP A 2 6.12 2.57 -8.58
C ASP A 2 5.88 1.54 -7.48
N MET A 3 5.01 0.55 -7.75
CA MET A 3 4.68 -0.56 -6.86
C MET A 3 4.17 -1.72 -7.69
N ASP A 4 4.44 -2.93 -7.24
CA ASP A 4 3.84 -4.12 -7.81
C ASP A 4 2.40 -4.28 -7.29
N LEU A 5 1.45 -4.47 -8.20
CA LEU A 5 0.04 -4.53 -7.92
C LEU A 5 -0.55 -5.85 -8.43
N GLN A 6 -1.63 -6.28 -7.79
CA GLN A 6 -2.51 -7.29 -8.33
C GLN A 6 -3.56 -6.64 -9.25
N ASN A 7 -3.50 -6.88 -10.55
CA ASN A 7 -4.54 -6.45 -11.47
C ASN A 7 -5.79 -7.31 -11.32
N TYR A 8 -6.94 -6.73 -11.68
CA TYR A 8 -8.21 -7.45 -11.66
C TYR A 8 -9.14 -7.01 -12.78
N GLN A 9 -10.10 -7.89 -13.11
CA GLN A 9 -11.19 -7.60 -14.03
C GLN A 9 -12.47 -8.24 -13.52
N PRO A 10 -13.58 -7.49 -13.35
CA PRO A 10 -14.87 -8.07 -13.06
C PRO A 10 -15.41 -8.82 -14.26
N ILE A 11 -15.96 -10.01 -14.04
CA ILE A 11 -16.56 -10.86 -15.08
C ILE A 11 -17.88 -11.46 -14.62
N CYS A 12 -18.80 -11.68 -15.55
CA CYS A 12 -19.99 -12.50 -15.33
C CYS A 12 -19.62 -13.98 -15.42
N HIS A 13 -19.86 -14.73 -14.36
CA HIS A 13 -19.47 -16.13 -14.25
C HIS A 13 -20.64 -17.05 -14.54
N TYR A 14 -20.45 -18.00 -15.47
CA TYR A 14 -21.41 -19.02 -15.85
C TYR A 14 -20.80 -20.42 -15.73
N ILE A 15 -21.57 -21.37 -15.17
CA ILE A 15 -21.22 -22.80 -15.16
C ILE A 15 -22.35 -23.54 -15.86
N ASN A 16 -22.03 -24.28 -16.93
CA ASN A 16 -23.00 -25.04 -17.73
C ASN A 16 -24.22 -24.21 -18.18
N GLY A 17 -23.98 -22.94 -18.54
CA GLY A 17 -25.00 -22.01 -18.98
C GLY A 17 -25.78 -21.33 -17.83
N ASN A 18 -25.59 -21.72 -16.59
CA ASN A 18 -26.21 -21.10 -15.43
C ASN A 18 -25.35 -19.93 -14.92
N TYR A 19 -25.96 -18.79 -14.70
CA TYR A 19 -25.30 -17.63 -14.12
C TYR A 19 -24.99 -17.89 -12.63
N MET A 20 -23.73 -17.73 -12.25
CA MET A 20 -23.23 -17.99 -10.89
C MET A 20 -22.87 -16.72 -10.12
N GLY A 21 -22.95 -15.57 -10.76
CA GLY A 21 -22.65 -14.28 -10.16
C GLY A 21 -21.57 -13.48 -10.89
N THR A 22 -21.32 -12.29 -10.43
CA THR A 22 -20.17 -11.47 -10.83
C THR A 22 -19.01 -11.75 -9.90
N ILE A 23 -17.86 -12.10 -10.46
CA ILE A 23 -16.62 -12.34 -9.71
C ILE A 23 -15.49 -11.46 -10.26
N ASN A 24 -14.44 -11.28 -9.49
CA ASN A 24 -13.22 -10.62 -9.92
C ASN A 24 -12.19 -11.66 -10.36
N MET A 25 -11.87 -11.66 -11.65
CA MET A 25 -10.70 -12.36 -12.14
C MET A 25 -9.47 -11.52 -11.75
N ARG A 26 -8.59 -12.10 -10.94
CA ARG A 26 -7.41 -11.40 -10.41
C ARG A 26 -6.13 -12.04 -10.91
N GLU A 27 -5.08 -11.24 -11.09
CA GLU A 27 -3.74 -11.80 -11.18
C GLU A 27 -3.37 -12.53 -9.89
N PRO A 28 -2.60 -13.61 -9.95
CA PRO A 28 -2.10 -14.24 -8.74
C PRO A 28 -1.11 -13.29 -8.02
N ASN A 29 -1.11 -13.30 -6.69
CA ASN A 29 -0.17 -12.54 -5.88
C ASN A 29 1.00 -13.42 -5.40
N ASN A 30 1.64 -14.13 -6.33
CA ASN A 30 2.72 -15.09 -6.05
C ASN A 30 3.79 -15.06 -7.15
N LYS A 31 4.64 -16.09 -7.22
CA LYS A 31 5.69 -16.22 -8.24
C LYS A 31 5.21 -16.00 -9.68
N HIS A 32 3.97 -16.34 -9.99
CA HIS A 32 3.43 -16.11 -11.33
C HIS A 32 3.14 -14.65 -11.63
N ASN A 33 2.87 -13.83 -10.61
CA ASN A 33 2.83 -12.37 -10.77
C ASN A 33 4.22 -11.82 -11.12
N VAL A 34 5.24 -12.29 -10.41
CA VAL A 34 6.63 -11.87 -10.67
C VAL A 34 7.05 -12.28 -12.07
N TYR A 35 6.75 -13.52 -12.49
CA TYR A 35 7.04 -13.97 -13.85
C TYR A 35 6.32 -13.12 -14.91
N ALA A 36 5.04 -12.86 -14.73
CA ALA A 36 4.23 -12.13 -15.70
C ALA A 36 4.67 -10.66 -15.86
N ASN A 37 5.09 -10.02 -14.77
CA ASN A 37 5.40 -8.60 -14.76
C ASN A 37 6.92 -8.29 -14.89
N HIS A 38 7.79 -9.24 -14.50
CA HIS A 38 9.25 -9.05 -14.46
C HIS A 38 10.03 -10.09 -15.26
N GLY A 39 9.38 -11.17 -15.74
CA GLY A 39 10.03 -12.20 -16.56
C GLY A 39 11.00 -13.11 -15.80
N LEU A 40 10.89 -13.19 -14.46
CA LEU A 40 11.77 -13.99 -13.61
C LEU A 40 11.05 -15.27 -13.14
N ASP A 41 11.75 -16.40 -13.26
CA ASP A 41 11.28 -17.69 -12.79
C ASP A 41 11.47 -17.89 -11.27
N ASP A 42 10.87 -18.90 -10.70
CA ASP A 42 10.82 -19.14 -9.25
C ASP A 42 12.19 -19.52 -8.63
N ASP A 43 13.13 -19.98 -9.41
CA ASP A 43 14.52 -20.23 -9.02
C ASP A 43 15.43 -18.97 -9.14
N GLU A 44 14.91 -17.90 -9.71
CA GLU A 44 15.60 -16.61 -9.85
C GLU A 44 15.22 -15.58 -8.78
N ILE A 45 14.28 -15.94 -7.87
CA ILE A 45 13.73 -15.00 -6.88
C ILE A 45 13.74 -15.55 -5.46
N ASP A 46 13.94 -14.64 -4.49
CA ASP A 46 13.42 -14.84 -3.13
C ASP A 46 12.00 -14.26 -3.08
N LEU A 47 11.03 -15.02 -2.57
CA LEU A 47 9.66 -14.60 -2.35
C LEU A 47 9.20 -15.10 -0.98
N PHE A 48 8.63 -14.22 -0.18
CA PHE A 48 8.04 -14.58 1.11
C PHE A 48 6.62 -14.03 1.27
N GLU A 49 5.91 -14.59 2.21
CA GLU A 49 4.60 -14.16 2.66
C GLU A 49 4.57 -14.05 4.19
N ILE A 50 3.91 -13.03 4.69
CA ILE A 50 3.46 -12.97 6.08
C ILE A 50 1.95 -13.21 6.04
N ASP A 51 1.52 -14.33 6.59
CA ASP A 51 0.16 -14.82 6.52
C ASP A 51 -0.30 -15.26 7.91
N CYS A 52 -1.61 -15.26 8.14
CA CYS A 52 -2.32 -15.77 9.31
C CYS A 52 -1.53 -15.68 10.62
N ASP A 53 -1.81 -14.68 11.42
CA ASP A 53 -1.20 -14.50 12.75
C ASP A 53 0.33 -14.27 12.73
N SER A 54 0.82 -13.55 11.71
CA SER A 54 2.22 -13.12 11.62
C SER A 54 3.22 -14.24 11.29
N CYS A 55 2.76 -15.31 10.65
CA CYS A 55 3.63 -16.39 10.23
C CYS A 55 4.43 -16.00 8.98
N TYR A 56 5.75 -15.94 9.10
CA TYR A 56 6.63 -15.81 7.95
C TYR A 56 6.73 -17.15 7.21
N VAL A 57 6.46 -17.14 5.91
CA VAL A 57 6.56 -18.31 5.04
C VAL A 57 7.46 -17.99 3.85
N GLN A 58 8.58 -18.70 3.70
CA GLN A 58 9.39 -18.64 2.51
C GLN A 58 8.75 -19.44 1.39
N MET A 59 8.41 -18.77 0.29
CA MET A 59 7.74 -19.39 -0.86
C MET A 59 8.71 -19.79 -1.96
N CYS A 60 9.71 -18.94 -2.26
CA CYS A 60 10.80 -19.21 -3.21
C CYS A 60 12.12 -18.70 -2.64
N GLY A 61 13.23 -19.33 -3.01
CA GLY A 61 14.57 -18.95 -2.53
C GLY A 61 14.86 -19.38 -1.09
N THR A 62 15.76 -18.66 -0.40
CA THR A 62 16.30 -19.11 0.91
C THR A 62 15.87 -18.25 2.10
N GLY A 63 15.41 -17.04 1.91
CA GLY A 63 15.11 -16.09 2.97
C GLY A 63 16.33 -15.44 3.64
N ASP A 64 17.56 -15.84 3.29
CA ASP A 64 18.79 -15.32 3.92
C ASP A 64 18.94 -13.81 3.77
N ALA A 65 18.59 -13.28 2.59
CA ALA A 65 18.65 -11.85 2.33
C ALA A 65 17.64 -11.06 3.17
N TRP A 66 16.44 -11.62 3.40
CA TRP A 66 15.44 -11.01 4.27
C TRP A 66 15.92 -10.97 5.73
N GLN A 67 16.46 -12.06 6.23
CA GLN A 67 17.03 -12.10 7.58
C GLN A 67 18.23 -11.16 7.72
N LYS A 68 19.03 -10.99 6.68
CA LYS A 68 20.10 -9.99 6.64
C LYS A 68 19.53 -8.56 6.71
N LEU A 69 18.52 -8.24 5.91
CA LEU A 69 17.83 -6.95 5.94
C LEU A 69 17.28 -6.65 7.33
N ARG A 70 16.60 -7.62 7.95
CA ARG A 70 16.06 -7.49 9.31
C ARG A 70 17.13 -7.15 10.36
N LYS A 71 18.29 -7.80 10.28
CA LYS A 71 19.40 -7.54 11.20
C LYS A 71 20.00 -6.14 10.99
N LEU A 72 20.18 -5.74 9.73
CA LEU A 72 20.74 -4.43 9.39
C LEU A 72 19.78 -3.30 9.79
N SER A 73 18.47 -3.47 9.58
CA SER A 73 17.49 -2.42 9.88
C SER A 73 17.48 -1.99 11.34
N ALA A 74 17.81 -2.87 12.28
CA ALA A 74 17.95 -2.52 13.70
C ALA A 74 19.02 -1.45 13.96
N GLN A 75 20.00 -1.32 13.05
CA GLN A 75 21.15 -0.43 13.12
C GLN A 75 21.12 0.64 11.99
N ALA A 76 19.98 0.89 11.37
CA ALA A 76 19.84 1.78 10.21
C ALA A 76 20.21 3.26 10.51
N ALA A 77 20.34 3.65 11.78
CA ALA A 77 20.86 4.97 12.14
C ALA A 77 22.33 5.19 11.70
N ASP A 78 23.10 4.10 11.55
CA ASP A 78 24.46 4.15 11.05
C ASP A 78 24.44 4.31 9.52
N PRO A 79 25.09 5.34 8.95
CA PRO A 79 25.09 5.58 7.50
C PRO A 79 25.72 4.45 6.68
N GLU A 80 26.73 3.76 7.20
CA GLU A 80 27.38 2.64 6.50
C GLU A 80 26.46 1.42 6.45
N VAL A 81 25.74 1.16 7.55
CA VAL A 81 24.72 0.11 7.62
C VAL A 81 23.55 0.46 6.71
N TYR A 82 23.11 1.72 6.71
CA TYR A 82 22.03 2.16 5.84
C TYR A 82 22.35 2.00 4.35
N SER A 83 23.60 2.29 3.95
CA SER A 83 24.06 2.04 2.58
C SER A 83 23.97 0.55 2.17
N GLN A 84 24.19 -0.38 3.11
CA GLN A 84 23.99 -1.81 2.85
C GLN A 84 22.50 -2.18 2.75
N ILE A 85 21.64 -1.50 3.50
CA ILE A 85 20.19 -1.67 3.39
C ILE A 85 19.69 -1.23 2.00
N GLU A 86 20.16 -0.10 1.49
CA GLU A 86 19.83 0.41 0.15
C GLU A 86 20.24 -0.54 -0.99
N GLN A 87 21.17 -1.46 -0.74
CA GLN A 87 21.54 -2.52 -1.68
C GLN A 87 20.58 -3.72 -1.64
N LEU A 88 19.82 -3.89 -0.56
CA LEU A 88 18.92 -5.02 -0.33
C LEU A 88 17.44 -4.64 -0.47
N LEU A 89 17.09 -3.39 -0.27
CA LEU A 89 15.71 -2.89 -0.25
C LEU A 89 15.57 -1.75 -1.26
N ASP A 90 14.55 -1.81 -2.09
CA ASP A 90 14.12 -0.67 -2.89
C ASP A 90 13.41 0.33 -1.96
N ILE A 91 14.14 1.35 -1.55
CA ILE A 91 13.69 2.31 -0.54
C ILE A 91 12.46 3.07 -1.03
N ASP A 92 12.43 3.45 -2.31
CA ASP A 92 11.34 4.22 -2.88
C ASP A 92 10.06 3.41 -2.98
N GLU A 93 10.19 2.17 -3.45
CA GLU A 93 9.07 1.24 -3.51
C GLU A 93 8.57 0.89 -2.11
N CYS A 94 9.45 0.60 -1.16
CA CYS A 94 9.10 0.35 0.23
C CYS A 94 8.35 1.54 0.84
N CYS A 95 8.82 2.78 0.62
CA CYS A 95 8.11 3.97 1.09
C CYS A 95 6.73 4.11 0.45
N ASN A 96 6.59 3.82 -0.84
CA ASN A 96 5.31 3.84 -1.53
C ASN A 96 4.35 2.80 -0.97
N TYR A 97 4.80 1.56 -0.82
CA TYR A 97 4.02 0.46 -0.27
C TYR A 97 3.51 0.77 1.14
N MET A 98 4.44 1.12 2.04
CA MET A 98 4.10 1.48 3.42
C MET A 98 3.14 2.68 3.48
N ALA A 99 3.39 3.72 2.68
CA ALA A 99 2.55 4.91 2.68
C ALA A 99 1.12 4.61 2.19
N VAL A 100 0.96 3.77 1.17
CA VAL A 100 -0.35 3.40 0.63
C VAL A 100 -1.12 2.54 1.63
N GLU A 101 -0.53 1.47 2.16
CA GLU A 101 -1.17 0.59 3.14
C GLU A 101 -1.62 1.36 4.38
N MET A 102 -0.74 2.21 4.91
CA MET A 102 -1.04 3.06 6.07
C MET A 102 -2.11 4.11 5.74
N TYR A 103 -2.05 4.77 4.58
CA TYR A 103 -3.05 5.74 4.17
C TYR A 103 -4.43 5.11 4.03
N LEU A 104 -4.51 3.95 3.42
CA LEU A 104 -5.75 3.19 3.27
C LEU A 104 -6.26 2.67 4.61
N GLY A 105 -5.40 2.54 5.60
CA GLY A 105 -5.73 1.96 6.91
C GLY A 105 -6.18 0.51 6.76
N ASN A 106 -5.37 -0.27 6.04
CA ASN A 106 -5.60 -1.69 5.86
C ASN A 106 -5.43 -2.41 7.18
N THR A 107 -6.48 -3.02 7.63
CA THR A 107 -6.63 -3.52 8.99
C THR A 107 -6.20 -4.97 9.11
N ASP A 108 -6.00 -5.60 7.99
CA ASP A 108 -5.49 -6.97 7.87
C ASP A 108 -4.03 -6.98 7.40
N TRP A 109 -3.33 -5.91 7.66
CA TRP A 109 -1.93 -5.72 7.34
C TRP A 109 -1.22 -5.00 8.51
N PRO A 110 0.07 -5.26 8.79
CA PRO A 110 1.03 -6.16 8.14
C PRO A 110 1.12 -7.56 8.74
N GLN A 111 0.27 -7.93 9.70
CA GLN A 111 0.24 -9.25 10.33
C GLN A 111 -0.27 -10.35 9.38
N ASN A 112 -0.89 -9.96 8.30
CA ASN A 112 -1.41 -10.75 7.20
C ASN A 112 -1.21 -9.97 5.90
N ASN A 113 -1.53 -10.55 4.75
CA ASN A 113 -1.57 -9.87 3.45
C ASN A 113 -0.28 -9.10 3.09
N CYS A 114 0.87 -9.55 3.55
CA CYS A 114 2.16 -8.95 3.22
C CYS A 114 3.02 -9.93 2.42
N LYS A 115 3.39 -9.56 1.21
CA LYS A 115 4.31 -10.32 0.35
C LYS A 115 5.45 -9.43 -0.12
N GLY A 116 6.66 -9.96 0.03
CA GLY A 116 7.86 -9.32 -0.49
C GLY A 116 8.67 -10.28 -1.36
N TRP A 117 9.29 -9.74 -2.38
CA TRP A 117 10.13 -10.51 -3.29
C TRP A 117 11.34 -9.70 -3.76
N ARG A 118 12.36 -10.39 -4.25
CA ARG A 118 13.50 -9.78 -4.90
C ARG A 118 14.13 -10.72 -5.93
N PRO A 119 14.83 -10.23 -6.97
CA PRO A 119 15.74 -11.05 -7.77
C PRO A 119 16.87 -11.57 -6.89
N ILE A 120 17.29 -12.84 -7.09
CA ILE A 120 18.46 -13.42 -6.44
C ILE A 120 19.76 -12.86 -7.07
N ALA A 121 19.68 -12.38 -8.30
CA ALA A 121 20.80 -11.79 -9.02
C ALA A 121 21.51 -10.69 -8.22
N GLU A 122 22.74 -10.40 -8.57
CA GLU A 122 23.53 -9.32 -7.97
C GLU A 122 22.76 -8.00 -8.03
N ASN A 123 22.70 -7.28 -6.92
CA ASN A 123 21.93 -6.03 -6.75
C ASN A 123 20.39 -6.18 -6.76
N GLY A 124 19.85 -7.39 -6.67
CA GLY A 124 18.41 -7.59 -6.49
C GLY A 124 17.93 -7.03 -5.17
N LYS A 125 16.90 -6.16 -5.23
CA LYS A 125 16.33 -5.46 -4.06
C LYS A 125 14.94 -5.96 -3.76
N PHE A 126 14.60 -6.04 -2.47
CA PHE A 126 13.25 -6.35 -2.04
C PHE A 126 12.26 -5.27 -2.48
N ARG A 127 11.12 -5.73 -2.97
CA ARG A 127 9.92 -5.01 -3.36
C ARG A 127 8.71 -5.72 -2.76
N PHE A 128 7.57 -5.06 -2.72
CA PHE A 128 6.34 -5.62 -2.13
C PHE A 128 5.23 -5.68 -3.17
N ILE A 129 4.33 -6.65 -3.01
CA ILE A 129 3.12 -6.77 -3.84
C ILE A 129 1.94 -6.24 -3.04
N LEU A 130 1.25 -5.23 -3.58
CA LEU A 130 0.03 -4.69 -2.99
C LEU A 130 -1.18 -5.53 -3.42
N PHE A 131 -1.89 -6.12 -2.47
CA PHE A 131 -3.07 -6.95 -2.70
C PHE A 131 -3.98 -6.94 -1.48
N ASP A 132 -5.19 -7.45 -1.64
CA ASP A 132 -6.20 -7.69 -0.61
C ASP A 132 -6.52 -6.47 0.28
N LEU A 133 -7.07 -5.45 -0.38
CA LEU A 133 -7.41 -4.16 0.24
C LEU A 133 -8.88 -4.10 0.68
N ASP A 134 -9.57 -5.22 0.86
CA ASP A 134 -11.00 -5.27 1.18
C ASP A 134 -11.31 -4.81 2.62
N LEU A 135 -10.32 -4.90 3.53
CA LEU A 135 -10.41 -4.39 4.90
C LEU A 135 -9.81 -2.99 5.07
N THR A 136 -9.91 -2.14 4.04
CA THR A 136 -9.49 -0.74 4.08
C THR A 136 -10.65 0.21 4.37
N PHE A 137 -10.35 1.45 4.74
CA PHE A 137 -11.33 2.52 4.98
C PHE A 137 -12.36 2.26 6.08
N TYR A 138 -12.10 1.35 6.98
CA TYR A 138 -13.00 1.09 8.12
C TYR A 138 -13.12 2.29 9.05
N HIS A 139 -12.09 3.12 9.12
CA HIS A 139 -12.06 4.33 9.93
C HIS A 139 -11.94 5.57 9.04
N THR A 140 -12.64 6.63 9.41
CA THR A 140 -12.55 7.92 8.72
C THR A 140 -11.20 8.59 8.91
N ASP A 141 -10.59 8.42 10.09
CA ASP A 141 -9.22 8.83 10.37
C ASP A 141 -8.28 7.65 10.08
N PRO A 142 -7.31 7.79 9.15
CA PRO A 142 -6.30 6.76 8.89
C PRO A 142 -5.53 6.32 10.13
N PHE A 143 -5.47 7.18 11.15
CA PHE A 143 -4.76 6.95 12.40
C PHE A 143 -5.67 6.66 13.61
N SER A 144 -6.99 6.77 13.50
CA SER A 144 -7.91 6.29 14.55
C SER A 144 -7.83 4.78 14.74
N VAL A 145 -7.30 4.11 13.76
CA VAL A 145 -6.78 2.75 13.81
C VAL A 145 -5.89 2.54 15.04
N PHE A 146 -5.08 3.53 15.43
CA PHE A 146 -4.20 3.46 16.59
C PHE A 146 -4.91 3.50 17.94
N GLU A 147 -6.13 3.99 18.00
CA GLU A 147 -6.89 4.15 19.23
C GLU A 147 -7.80 2.94 19.50
N SER A 148 -8.07 2.11 18.52
CA SER A 148 -8.91 0.94 18.68
C SER A 148 -8.09 -0.32 19.05
N ARG A 149 -8.59 -1.09 20.01
CA ARG A 149 -7.92 -2.34 20.46
C ARG A 149 -7.76 -3.41 19.37
N GLN A 150 -8.40 -3.23 18.22
CA GLN A 150 -8.32 -4.16 17.08
C GLN A 150 -7.13 -3.89 16.16
N TRP A 151 -6.42 -2.77 16.34
CA TRP A 151 -5.40 -2.26 15.40
C TRP A 151 -4.04 -2.07 16.05
N TYR A 152 -3.58 -3.07 16.74
CA TYR A 152 -2.31 -3.05 17.46
C TYR A 152 -1.09 -2.75 16.58
N THR A 153 -1.15 -3.15 15.32
CA THR A 153 -0.06 -3.00 14.35
C THR A 153 0.39 -1.56 14.15
N PHE A 154 -0.55 -0.67 13.90
CA PHE A 154 -0.24 0.73 13.68
C PHE A 154 0.19 1.43 14.95
N CYS A 155 -0.42 1.08 16.08
CA CYS A 155 -0.04 1.64 17.36
C CYS A 155 1.43 1.39 17.70
N GLU A 156 1.98 0.27 17.28
CA GLU A 156 3.40 -0.04 17.44
C GLU A 156 4.29 0.71 16.46
N LEU A 157 3.85 0.87 15.20
CA LEU A 157 4.60 1.65 14.22
C LEU A 157 4.85 3.07 14.72
N PHE A 158 3.91 3.63 15.46
CA PHE A 158 3.99 5.00 15.96
C PHE A 158 4.21 5.12 17.48
N ASP A 159 4.49 4.00 18.17
CA ASP A 159 4.81 3.99 19.60
C ASP A 159 3.72 4.64 20.47
N VAL A 160 2.45 4.33 20.18
CA VAL A 160 1.32 4.89 20.92
C VAL A 160 1.31 4.34 22.35
N PRO A 161 1.37 5.19 23.38
CA PRO A 161 1.42 4.73 24.77
C PRO A 161 0.18 3.93 25.17
N GLY A 162 0.38 2.83 25.89
CA GLY A 162 -0.71 2.06 26.51
C GLY A 162 -1.32 0.97 25.62
N VAL A 163 -0.86 0.79 24.41
CA VAL A 163 -1.26 -0.30 23.50
C VAL A 163 -0.35 -1.51 23.71
N LYS A 164 -0.94 -2.70 23.85
CA LYS A 164 -0.17 -3.93 23.94
C LYS A 164 0.43 -4.33 22.61
N HIS A 165 1.69 -4.63 22.60
CA HIS A 165 2.53 -4.91 21.45
C HIS A 165 2.39 -6.36 20.95
N TYR A 166 1.32 -6.65 20.22
CA TYR A 166 1.17 -7.96 19.57
C TYR A 166 1.97 -8.07 18.27
N THR A 167 2.29 -6.94 17.65
CA THR A 167 2.86 -6.86 16.31
C THR A 167 4.39 -6.73 16.29
N ARG A 168 5.05 -6.63 17.45
CA ARG A 168 6.53 -6.64 17.48
C ARG A 168 7.16 -7.89 16.90
N GLU A 169 6.36 -8.95 16.78
CA GLU A 169 6.79 -10.22 16.21
C GLU A 169 6.57 -10.27 14.68
N VAL A 170 5.75 -9.34 14.13
CA VAL A 170 5.58 -9.22 12.68
C VAL A 170 6.86 -8.69 12.07
N GLU A 171 7.46 -9.45 11.19
CA GLU A 171 8.81 -9.18 10.70
C GLU A 171 8.98 -7.82 10.00
N LEU A 172 7.95 -7.33 9.31
CA LEU A 172 8.00 -6.03 8.63
C LEU A 172 8.07 -4.86 9.61
N VAL A 173 7.39 -4.95 10.77
CA VAL A 173 7.29 -3.86 11.75
C VAL A 173 8.65 -3.46 12.32
N PRO A 174 9.46 -4.36 12.90
CA PRO A 174 10.79 -3.98 13.40
C PRO A 174 11.73 -3.48 12.30
N ILE A 175 11.58 -3.94 11.06
CA ILE A 175 12.34 -3.41 9.91
C ILE A 175 11.98 -1.94 9.72
N PHE A 176 10.70 -1.62 9.56
CA PHE A 176 10.23 -0.25 9.35
C PHE A 176 10.59 0.69 10.51
N LEU A 177 10.39 0.25 11.76
CA LEU A 177 10.79 1.02 12.95
C LEU A 177 12.31 1.24 13.02
N GLY A 178 13.09 0.26 12.58
CA GLY A 178 14.53 0.39 12.45
C GLY A 178 14.92 1.44 11.42
N LEU A 179 14.32 1.38 10.23
CA LEU A 179 14.54 2.33 9.14
C LEU A 179 14.18 3.76 9.54
N LEU A 180 13.12 3.97 10.32
CA LEU A 180 12.75 5.30 10.83
C LEU A 180 13.79 5.95 11.73
N LYS A 181 14.81 5.20 12.22
CA LYS A 181 15.94 5.79 12.96
C LYS A 181 16.90 6.54 12.02
N ASN A 182 16.88 6.22 10.73
CA ASN A 182 17.69 6.92 9.73
C ASN A 182 16.98 8.20 9.26
N GLU A 183 17.69 9.32 9.25
CA GLU A 183 17.13 10.63 8.88
C GLU A 183 16.71 10.68 7.41
N ASN A 184 17.51 10.11 6.51
CA ASN A 184 17.23 10.08 5.08
C ASN A 184 15.98 9.25 4.80
N PHE A 185 15.84 8.09 5.44
CA PHE A 185 14.64 7.27 5.32
C PHE A 185 13.40 8.00 5.84
N ARG A 186 13.47 8.59 7.05
CA ARG A 186 12.35 9.36 7.61
C ARG A 186 11.88 10.45 6.67
N LYS A 187 12.83 11.22 6.15
CA LYS A 187 12.52 12.30 5.21
C LYS A 187 11.85 11.73 3.94
N ARG A 188 12.45 10.68 3.36
CA ARG A 188 11.92 10.04 2.15
C ARG A 188 10.52 9.48 2.38
N PHE A 189 10.30 8.76 3.46
CA PHE A 189 8.99 8.23 3.83
C PHE A 189 7.96 9.34 4.06
N THR A 190 8.33 10.40 4.78
CA THR A 190 7.46 11.54 5.04
C THR A 190 7.04 12.24 3.75
N ASP A 191 8.00 12.52 2.86
CA ASP A 191 7.73 13.13 1.55
C ASP A 191 6.79 12.24 0.71
N THR A 192 7.05 10.92 0.69
CA THR A 192 6.19 9.95 0.01
C THR A 192 4.79 9.90 0.59
N PHE A 193 4.66 9.87 1.92
CA PHE A 193 3.37 9.82 2.59
C PHE A 193 2.54 11.08 2.33
N CYS A 194 3.17 12.27 2.37
CA CYS A 194 2.53 13.52 2.02
C CYS A 194 2.10 13.55 0.54
N LEU A 195 2.89 12.98 -0.36
CA LEU A 195 2.55 12.86 -1.77
C LEU A 195 1.36 11.90 -2.00
N VAL A 196 1.34 10.77 -1.30
CA VAL A 196 0.23 9.81 -1.34
C VAL A 196 -1.06 10.49 -0.90
N ALA A 197 -1.04 11.18 0.23
CA ALA A 197 -2.20 11.86 0.77
C ALA A 197 -2.63 13.09 -0.05
N GLY A 198 -1.67 13.89 -0.51
CA GLY A 198 -1.93 15.19 -1.13
C GLY A 198 -2.04 15.17 -2.66
N SER A 199 -1.72 14.04 -3.31
CA SER A 199 -1.78 13.93 -4.77
C SER A 199 -2.43 12.65 -5.24
N VAL A 200 -1.94 11.47 -4.80
CA VAL A 200 -2.43 10.17 -5.29
C VAL A 200 -3.90 9.97 -4.92
N PHE A 201 -4.25 10.21 -3.66
CA PHE A 201 -5.60 10.03 -3.14
C PHE A 201 -6.40 11.34 -3.02
N LEU A 202 -6.12 12.32 -3.90
CA LEU A 202 -7.00 13.48 -3.99
C LEU A 202 -8.44 13.06 -4.24
N PRO A 203 -9.42 13.61 -3.49
CA PRO A 203 -10.82 13.20 -3.59
C PRO A 203 -11.39 13.24 -5.00
N ASP A 204 -11.10 14.28 -5.76
CA ASP A 204 -11.61 14.42 -7.14
C ASP A 204 -11.00 13.39 -8.09
N ARG A 205 -9.70 13.09 -7.92
CA ARG A 205 -9.03 12.04 -8.67
C ARG A 205 -9.62 10.67 -8.34
N CYS A 206 -9.80 10.37 -7.06
CA CYS A 206 -10.42 9.11 -6.62
C CYS A 206 -11.85 9.00 -7.13
N ARG A 207 -12.63 10.08 -7.08
CA ARG A 207 -14.00 10.13 -7.61
C ARG A 207 -14.04 9.75 -9.09
N ALA A 208 -13.18 10.35 -9.91
CA ALA A 208 -13.12 10.06 -11.34
C ALA A 208 -12.80 8.58 -11.62
N LEU A 209 -11.87 7.99 -10.87
CA LEU A 209 -11.54 6.56 -10.98
C LEU A 209 -12.68 5.67 -10.53
N ILE A 210 -13.27 5.95 -9.37
CA ILE A 210 -14.39 5.19 -8.81
C ILE A 210 -15.57 5.23 -9.79
N ASP A 211 -15.90 6.39 -10.34
CA ASP A 211 -16.96 6.54 -11.35
C ASP A 211 -16.69 5.72 -12.60
N LYS A 212 -15.43 5.63 -13.04
CA LYS A 212 -15.04 4.78 -14.17
C LYS A 212 -15.28 3.30 -13.85
N TYR A 213 -14.92 2.84 -12.66
CA TYR A 213 -15.12 1.45 -12.24
C TYR A 213 -16.60 1.12 -12.01
N VAL A 214 -17.36 2.02 -11.40
CA VAL A 214 -18.81 1.84 -11.21
C VAL A 214 -19.50 1.61 -12.54
N ARG A 215 -19.23 2.46 -13.54
CA ARG A 215 -19.80 2.28 -14.88
C ARG A 215 -19.51 0.92 -15.52
N ARG A 216 -18.35 0.32 -15.22
CA ARG A 216 -17.99 -1.01 -15.73
C ARG A 216 -18.81 -2.14 -15.12
N VAL A 217 -19.26 -1.98 -13.87
CA VAL A 217 -19.94 -3.04 -13.13
C VAL A 217 -21.45 -2.83 -13.00
N GLU A 218 -21.98 -1.64 -13.34
CA GLU A 218 -23.42 -1.36 -13.23
C GLU A 218 -24.27 -2.34 -14.03
N ASP A 219 -23.94 -2.61 -15.28
CA ASP A 219 -24.67 -3.54 -16.13
C ASP A 219 -24.57 -4.99 -15.62
N MET A 220 -23.37 -5.40 -15.16
CA MET A 220 -23.16 -6.72 -14.55
C MET A 220 -23.98 -6.86 -13.27
N GLN A 221 -24.09 -5.79 -12.50
CA GLN A 221 -24.86 -5.80 -11.25
C GLN A 221 -26.37 -5.90 -11.49
N LEU A 222 -26.89 -5.31 -12.58
CA LEU A 222 -28.26 -5.50 -12.99
C LEU A 222 -28.57 -6.98 -13.28
N ILE A 223 -27.68 -7.66 -14.00
CA ILE A 223 -27.79 -9.11 -14.25
C ILE A 223 -27.77 -9.88 -12.92
N SER A 224 -26.81 -9.58 -12.05
CA SER A 224 -26.65 -10.23 -10.75
C SER A 224 -27.87 -10.04 -9.85
N SER A 225 -28.44 -8.84 -9.82
CA SER A 225 -29.65 -8.51 -9.03
C SER A 225 -30.87 -9.27 -9.55
N GLY A 226 -30.99 -9.40 -10.87
CA GLY A 226 -32.07 -10.19 -11.49
C GLY A 226 -32.06 -11.66 -11.07
N TYR A 227 -30.87 -12.25 -10.87
CA TYR A 227 -30.73 -13.64 -10.46
C TYR A 227 -30.78 -13.84 -8.94
N SER A 228 -30.16 -12.96 -8.15
CA SER A 228 -30.04 -13.14 -6.70
C SER A 228 -31.19 -12.57 -5.89
N GLY A 229 -32.00 -11.70 -6.47
CA GLY A 229 -33.03 -10.91 -5.77
C GLY A 229 -32.47 -9.88 -4.79
N ARG A 230 -31.13 -9.71 -4.72
CA ARG A 230 -30.48 -8.72 -3.87
C ARG A 230 -30.15 -7.47 -4.68
N ASN A 231 -30.73 -6.37 -4.31
CA ASN A 231 -30.45 -5.08 -4.92
C ASN A 231 -29.27 -4.42 -4.19
N VAL A 232 -28.05 -4.67 -4.63
CA VAL A 232 -26.85 -3.97 -4.17
C VAL A 232 -26.48 -2.94 -5.23
N SER A 233 -26.49 -1.67 -4.86
CA SER A 233 -26.11 -0.60 -5.77
C SER A 233 -24.62 -0.32 -5.71
N PRO A 234 -23.84 -0.56 -6.78
CA PRO A 234 -22.43 -0.19 -6.83
C PRO A 234 -22.23 1.31 -6.57
N ARG A 235 -23.17 2.13 -7.01
CA ARG A 235 -23.14 3.58 -6.80
C ARG A 235 -23.22 3.95 -5.31
N SER A 236 -24.09 3.32 -4.54
CA SER A 236 -24.19 3.59 -3.11
C SER A 236 -22.89 3.28 -2.36
N THR A 237 -22.26 2.16 -2.68
CA THR A 237 -20.96 1.78 -2.11
C THR A 237 -19.85 2.77 -2.53
N ALA A 238 -19.88 3.19 -3.79
CA ALA A 238 -18.93 4.17 -4.30
C ALA A 238 -19.06 5.54 -3.61
N ASP A 239 -20.30 6.02 -3.41
CA ASP A 239 -20.55 7.29 -2.73
C ASP A 239 -20.10 7.26 -1.27
N GLU A 240 -20.27 6.13 -0.59
CA GLU A 240 -19.74 5.93 0.77
C GLU A 240 -18.21 6.00 0.79
N LEU A 241 -17.54 5.32 -0.16
CA LEU A 241 -16.08 5.35 -0.28
C LEU A 241 -15.55 6.75 -0.58
N ILE A 242 -16.20 7.47 -1.51
CA ILE A 242 -15.85 8.84 -1.85
C ILE A 242 -15.99 9.76 -0.63
N ASN A 243 -17.05 9.58 0.16
CA ASN A 243 -17.24 10.33 1.39
C ASN A 243 -16.12 10.07 2.40
N LYS A 244 -15.74 8.81 2.62
CA LYS A 244 -14.61 8.43 3.48
C LYS A 244 -13.30 9.08 3.01
N LEU A 245 -12.99 9.01 1.72
CA LEU A 245 -11.81 9.62 1.11
C LEU A 245 -11.78 11.14 1.28
N SER A 246 -12.91 11.82 1.20
CA SER A 246 -12.99 13.28 1.30
C SER A 246 -12.58 13.82 2.67
N HIS A 247 -12.73 13.03 3.73
CA HIS A 247 -12.39 13.43 5.11
C HIS A 247 -10.96 13.03 5.53
N ARG A 248 -10.33 12.11 4.81
CA ARG A 248 -9.02 11.58 5.18
C ARG A 248 -7.88 12.59 5.22
N PRO A 249 -7.72 13.51 4.25
CA PRO A 249 -6.53 14.37 4.23
C PRO A 249 -6.37 15.23 5.48
N SER A 250 -7.46 15.80 5.99
CA SER A 250 -7.39 16.66 7.17
C SER A 250 -7.06 15.90 8.46
N ALA A 251 -7.67 14.75 8.63
CA ALA A 251 -7.38 13.86 9.76
C ALA A 251 -5.95 13.36 9.73
N LEU A 252 -5.48 12.96 8.54
CA LEU A 252 -4.12 12.49 8.31
C LEU A 252 -3.08 13.53 8.72
N TYR A 253 -3.18 14.76 8.23
CA TYR A 253 -2.20 15.79 8.51
C TYR A 253 -2.13 16.12 10.00
N SER A 254 -3.28 16.16 10.69
CA SER A 254 -3.32 16.35 12.14
C SER A 254 -2.65 15.21 12.89
N SER A 255 -2.72 14.00 12.36
CA SER A 255 -2.11 12.83 12.96
C SER A 255 -0.59 12.79 12.71
N LEU A 256 -0.14 13.09 11.49
CA LEU A 256 1.28 13.19 11.15
C LEU A 256 2.02 14.19 12.05
N GLU A 257 1.40 15.34 12.34
CA GLU A 257 1.97 16.37 13.22
C GLU A 257 2.15 15.87 14.68
N ARG A 258 1.30 14.92 15.12
CA ARG A 258 1.38 14.34 16.48
C ARG A 258 2.47 13.29 16.64
N TYR A 259 2.91 12.67 15.54
CA TYR A 259 3.89 11.59 15.60
C TYR A 259 5.32 12.11 15.55
N SER A 260 5.90 12.27 16.75
CA SER A 260 7.26 12.84 16.92
C SER A 260 8.36 12.08 16.17
N ARG A 261 8.18 10.77 15.92
CA ARG A 261 9.15 9.96 15.18
C ARG A 261 9.36 10.39 13.74
N LEU A 262 8.35 10.97 13.09
CA LEU A 262 8.46 11.44 11.72
C LEU A 262 9.09 12.82 11.62
N SER A 263 9.18 13.55 12.74
CA SER A 263 9.76 14.90 12.80
C SER A 263 9.16 15.88 11.78
N ILE A 264 7.84 15.75 11.54
CA ILE A 264 7.12 16.63 10.62
C ILE A 264 6.85 17.95 11.35
N TRP A 265 7.31 19.03 10.78
CA TRP A 265 7.08 20.37 11.30
C TRP A 265 5.70 20.85 10.84
N SER A 266 4.89 21.27 11.81
CA SER A 266 3.66 22.00 11.51
C SER A 266 4.00 23.32 10.86
N SER A 267 3.80 23.42 9.57
CA SER A 267 3.84 24.66 8.83
C SER A 267 2.47 24.91 8.20
N SER A 268 2.20 26.17 7.86
CA SER A 268 0.99 26.49 7.12
C SER A 268 0.97 25.70 5.80
N ARG A 269 -0.04 24.84 5.63
CA ARG A 269 -0.26 24.12 4.38
C ARG A 269 -0.69 25.09 3.29
N GLN A 270 -0.13 24.91 2.11
CA GLN A 270 -0.51 25.70 0.93
C GLN A 270 -0.85 24.72 -0.21
N GLU A 271 -1.88 25.05 -0.94
CA GLU A 271 -2.18 24.36 -2.20
C GLU A 271 -1.19 24.87 -3.26
N VAL A 272 -0.52 23.92 -3.91
CA VAL A 272 0.46 24.21 -4.96
C VAL A 272 0.02 23.52 -6.24
N THR A 273 -0.18 24.30 -7.30
CA THR A 273 -0.42 23.75 -8.64
C THR A 273 0.90 23.61 -9.36
N LEU A 274 1.24 22.39 -9.75
CA LEU A 274 2.41 22.07 -10.55
C LEU A 274 1.97 21.80 -11.99
N SER A 275 2.60 22.46 -12.95
CA SER A 275 2.31 22.26 -14.37
C SER A 275 3.58 22.27 -15.20
N ALA A 276 3.55 21.55 -16.32
CA ALA A 276 4.59 21.59 -17.33
C ALA A 276 3.95 21.90 -18.70
N ASN A 277 4.68 22.61 -19.54
CA ASN A 277 4.23 22.94 -20.90
C ASN A 277 4.43 21.78 -21.89
N ILE A 278 5.03 20.69 -21.47
CA ILE A 278 5.23 19.46 -22.25
C ILE A 278 4.37 18.36 -21.63
N PRO A 279 3.38 17.79 -22.36
CA PRO A 279 2.47 16.78 -21.80
C PRO A 279 3.16 15.51 -21.27
N SER A 280 4.31 15.14 -21.84
CA SER A 280 5.10 13.98 -21.41
C SER A 280 6.12 14.28 -20.30
N ALA A 281 6.14 15.50 -19.77
CA ALA A 281 7.07 15.86 -18.71
C ALA A 281 6.73 15.13 -17.41
N VAL A 282 7.77 14.63 -16.76
CA VAL A 282 7.67 14.10 -15.39
C VAL A 282 7.99 15.22 -14.43
N ILE A 283 7.08 15.49 -13.50
CA ILE A 283 7.29 16.45 -12.43
C ILE A 283 7.76 15.68 -11.20
N GLU A 284 8.83 16.15 -10.59
CA GLU A 284 9.35 15.59 -9.34
C GLU A 284 9.38 16.67 -8.25
N VAL A 285 8.99 16.28 -7.04
CA VAL A 285 9.11 17.09 -5.84
C VAL A 285 9.94 16.32 -4.81
N ASN A 286 11.02 16.90 -4.34
CA ASN A 286 11.98 16.24 -3.45
C ASN A 286 12.49 14.88 -4.00
N GLY A 287 12.66 14.77 -5.33
CA GLY A 287 13.05 13.53 -5.98
C GLY A 287 11.96 12.46 -6.06
N GLN A 288 10.72 12.81 -5.74
CA GLN A 288 9.54 11.94 -5.88
C GLN A 288 8.75 12.34 -7.11
N LYS A 289 8.40 11.37 -7.95
CA LYS A 289 7.53 11.61 -9.10
C LYS A 289 6.12 11.93 -8.65
N VAL A 290 5.64 13.12 -9.02
CA VAL A 290 4.25 13.50 -8.79
C VAL A 290 3.36 12.81 -9.82
N PRO A 291 2.33 12.05 -9.40
CA PRO A 291 1.43 11.41 -10.35
C PRO A 291 0.68 12.44 -11.17
N GLN A 292 0.52 12.17 -12.45
CA GLN A 292 -0.26 13.02 -13.34
C GLN A 292 -1.72 13.07 -12.87
N CYS A 293 -2.27 14.26 -12.77
CA CYS A 293 -3.67 14.47 -12.35
C CYS A 293 -4.69 14.16 -13.45
N TYR A 294 -4.25 13.87 -14.68
CA TYR A 294 -5.13 13.62 -15.80
C TYR A 294 -5.23 12.14 -16.10
N PHE A 295 -6.45 11.63 -16.07
CA PHE A 295 -6.81 10.36 -16.66
C PHE A 295 -7.42 10.64 -18.01
N GLU A 296 -6.65 10.44 -19.05
CA GLU A 296 -7.26 10.26 -20.37
C GLU A 296 -7.95 8.90 -20.39
N GLY A 297 -9.18 8.94 -20.55
CA GLY A 297 -10.04 7.85 -20.91
C GLY A 297 -10.62 6.86 -20.35
#